data_e77cc87d4ae9b5aec31a340b73bb33db
#
_entry.id   e77cc87d4ae9b5aec31a340b73bb33db
#
_cell.length_a   1.000
_cell.length_b   1.000
_cell.length_c   1.000
_cell.angle_alpha   90.00
_cell.angle_beta   90.00
_cell.angle_gamma   90.00
#
_symmetry.space_group_name_H-M   'P 1'
#
loop_
_entity.id
_entity.type
_entity.pdbx_description
1 polymer ?
#
loop_
_entity_poly.entity_id
_entity_poly.type
_entity_poly.pdbx_seq_one_letter_code
_entity_poly.pdbx_strand_id
1 'polypeptide(L)'
;MIRLAINGFGRIGRLAFRKAMELENFEVVAINDLTSPSMLAYLLKYDSVQGAYLGHQVDSTENSLVVDGKEITIYKEPDASNLPWKELNIDLVLECTGFYTSKAKAQAHLDAGAGKVLISAPAGNDMKTIVYGVNHETLTPEDRIVSGASCTTNCLAPMAKALNDYREVRTGFMTTIHAYTGNQKILDAPDKGDKFRRSRAAAINIVPTTTGAAQAIGNVIPELAGKLIITILDATLKDPTDSVTVEGINAAMKAEQNESFGYNEDEIVSTDVIGMSYGSLFDATQTLAQRCGTNIYEVRVVSWYDNEMSYVSQLIRTMTYMASL
;
A
#
# COMPACT_ATOMS: atom_id res chain seq x y z
N MET A 1 -5.56 5.94 24.05
CA MET A 1 -4.47 6.13 23.07
C MET A 1 -3.99 4.76 22.66
N ILE A 2 -4.00 4.46 21.38
CA ILE A 2 -3.60 3.16 20.80
C ILE A 2 -2.07 3.07 20.79
N ARG A 3 -1.54 2.02 21.40
CA ARG A 3 -0.09 1.79 21.52
C ARG A 3 0.42 1.01 20.32
N LEU A 4 1.15 1.71 19.45
CA LEU A 4 1.64 1.20 18.16
C LEU A 4 3.12 0.79 18.28
N ALA A 5 3.45 -0.38 17.77
CA ALA A 5 4.83 -0.76 17.46
C ALA A 5 5.04 -0.89 15.94
N ILE A 6 6.22 -0.53 15.45
CA ILE A 6 6.60 -0.66 14.04
C ILE A 6 7.73 -1.69 13.95
N ASN A 7 7.48 -2.81 13.28
CA ASN A 7 8.49 -3.82 13.01
C ASN A 7 9.05 -3.64 11.59
N GLY A 8 10.30 -3.22 11.48
CA GLY A 8 10.95 -2.81 10.23
C GLY A 8 10.83 -1.30 9.98
N PHE A 9 11.93 -0.58 10.10
CA PHE A 9 12.00 0.86 9.92
C PHE A 9 12.65 1.25 8.58
N GLY A 10 12.29 0.47 7.54
CA GLY A 10 12.63 0.72 6.13
C GLY A 10 11.83 1.90 5.55
N ARG A 11 11.70 1.97 4.21
CA ARG A 11 10.94 3.04 3.53
C ARG A 11 9.52 3.19 4.10
N ILE A 12 8.74 2.10 4.09
CA ILE A 12 7.34 2.12 4.52
C ILE A 12 7.23 2.40 6.03
N GLY A 13 8.05 1.74 6.87
CA GLY A 13 8.01 1.95 8.32
C GLY A 13 8.29 3.40 8.72
N ARG A 14 9.28 4.07 8.08
CA ARG A 14 9.60 5.48 8.35
C ARG A 14 8.49 6.44 7.91
N LEU A 15 7.89 6.20 6.75
CA LEU A 15 6.79 7.05 6.28
C LEU A 15 5.52 6.82 7.10
N ALA A 16 5.24 5.57 7.48
CA ALA A 16 4.15 5.25 8.39
C ALA A 16 4.37 5.89 9.77
N PHE A 17 5.60 5.90 10.26
CA PHE A 17 5.96 6.62 11.49
C PHE A 17 5.63 8.11 11.39
N ARG A 18 6.08 8.80 10.31
CA ARG A 18 5.76 10.22 10.10
C ARG A 18 4.25 10.47 10.15
N LYS A 19 3.46 9.62 9.46
CA LYS A 19 2.00 9.73 9.46
C LYS A 19 1.36 9.37 10.80
N ALA A 20 1.86 8.38 11.51
CA ALA A 20 1.34 8.00 12.81
C ALA A 20 1.57 9.10 13.87
N MET A 21 2.67 9.84 13.77
CA MET A 21 2.96 10.99 14.66
C MET A 21 1.99 12.17 14.47
N GLU A 22 1.27 12.24 13.35
CA GLU A 22 0.21 13.24 13.11
C GLU A 22 -1.12 12.85 13.76
N LEU A 23 -1.27 11.61 14.27
CA LEU A 23 -2.54 11.10 14.82
C LEU A 23 -2.60 11.29 16.33
N GLU A 24 -3.58 12.03 16.82
CA GLU A 24 -3.75 12.32 18.26
C GLU A 24 -4.10 11.09 19.11
N ASN A 25 -4.73 10.08 18.50
CA ASN A 25 -5.19 8.87 19.19
C ASN A 25 -4.18 7.70 19.14
N PHE A 26 -3.01 7.88 18.54
CA PHE A 26 -1.94 6.88 18.47
C PHE A 26 -0.69 7.34 19.23
N GLU A 27 0.00 6.35 19.78
CA GLU A 27 1.32 6.53 20.37
C GLU A 27 2.28 5.50 19.79
N VAL A 28 3.31 5.94 19.05
CA VAL A 28 4.41 5.04 18.68
C VAL A 28 5.26 4.79 19.92
N VAL A 29 5.21 3.54 20.42
CA VAL A 29 5.86 3.12 21.66
C VAL A 29 7.24 2.53 21.41
N ALA A 30 7.36 1.75 20.33
CA ALA A 30 8.56 0.98 20.03
C ALA A 30 8.77 0.80 18.53
N ILE A 31 10.02 0.68 18.16
CA ILE A 31 10.45 0.28 16.80
C ILE A 31 11.35 -0.94 16.94
N ASN A 32 11.24 -1.91 16.04
CA ASN A 32 12.21 -2.99 15.90
C ASN A 32 12.86 -2.92 14.53
N ASP A 33 14.19 -2.77 14.50
CA ASP A 33 15.01 -2.81 13.27
C ASP A 33 16.45 -3.19 13.62
N LEU A 34 17.10 -3.96 12.76
CA LEU A 34 18.48 -4.44 13.01
C LEU A 34 19.55 -3.36 12.73
N THR A 35 19.15 -2.21 12.21
CA THR A 35 20.02 -1.07 11.90
C THR A 35 20.26 -0.23 13.14
N SER A 36 21.38 0.51 13.18
CA SER A 36 21.70 1.40 14.33
C SER A 36 20.70 2.56 14.44
N PRO A 37 20.37 3.00 15.68
CA PRO A 37 19.48 4.13 15.90
C PRO A 37 19.91 5.41 15.18
N SER A 38 21.21 5.70 15.17
CA SER A 38 21.75 6.88 14.47
C SER A 38 21.50 6.86 12.96
N MET A 39 21.64 5.70 12.32
CA MET A 39 21.32 5.56 10.90
C MET A 39 19.82 5.69 10.65
N LEU A 40 18.99 5.09 11.50
CA LEU A 40 17.53 5.22 11.40
C LEU A 40 17.06 6.66 11.60
N ALA A 41 17.62 7.38 12.55
CA ALA A 41 17.36 8.81 12.77
C ALA A 41 17.75 9.65 11.56
N TYR A 42 18.96 9.41 11.00
CA TYR A 42 19.42 10.09 9.79
C TYR A 42 18.47 9.87 8.62
N LEU A 43 18.06 8.62 8.36
CA LEU A 43 17.15 8.26 7.26
C LEU A 43 15.70 8.69 7.51
N LEU A 44 15.28 8.90 8.76
CA LEU A 44 13.98 9.52 9.06
C LEU A 44 14.01 11.02 8.78
N LYS A 45 15.13 11.68 9.14
CA LYS A 45 15.31 13.12 8.96
C LYS A 45 15.41 13.52 7.48
N TYR A 46 16.13 12.73 6.69
CA TYR A 46 16.41 13.02 5.27
C TYR A 46 15.86 11.93 4.38
N ASP A 47 15.04 12.31 3.42
CA ASP A 47 14.45 11.39 2.45
C ASP A 47 14.55 11.99 1.05
N SER A 48 15.16 11.25 0.12
CA SER A 48 15.42 11.74 -1.24
C SER A 48 14.16 11.83 -2.11
N VAL A 49 13.10 11.09 -1.77
CA VAL A 49 11.84 11.05 -2.53
C VAL A 49 10.77 11.89 -1.85
N GLN A 50 10.56 11.66 -0.56
CA GLN A 50 9.47 12.30 0.21
C GLN A 50 9.91 13.58 0.93
N GLY A 51 11.16 14.00 0.73
CA GLY A 51 11.71 15.20 1.35
C GLY A 51 12.07 15.06 2.84
N ALA A 52 12.77 16.07 3.36
CA ALA A 52 13.16 16.11 4.76
C ALA A 52 11.93 16.14 5.68
N TYR A 53 12.07 15.56 6.90
CA TYR A 53 11.02 15.60 7.92
C TYR A 53 11.03 16.97 8.62
N LEU A 54 10.56 17.98 7.89
CA LEU A 54 10.60 19.39 8.31
C LEU A 54 9.65 19.63 9.47
N GLY A 55 10.04 20.58 10.36
CA GLY A 55 9.25 20.93 11.55
C GLY A 55 9.48 20.04 12.76
N HIS A 56 10.24 18.94 12.60
CA HIS A 56 10.54 18.00 13.67
C HIS A 56 12.05 17.95 13.97
N GLN A 57 12.37 17.86 15.27
CA GLN A 57 13.74 17.59 15.72
C GLN A 57 13.93 16.08 15.80
N VAL A 58 14.89 15.55 15.04
CA VAL A 58 15.19 14.12 15.00
C VAL A 58 16.62 13.89 15.44
N ASP A 59 16.81 13.06 16.47
CA ASP A 59 18.09 12.64 17.03
C ASP A 59 18.02 11.17 17.47
N SER A 60 19.08 10.65 18.06
CA SER A 60 19.15 9.28 18.59
C SER A 60 20.01 9.19 19.81
N THR A 61 19.68 8.25 20.69
CA THR A 61 20.59 7.72 21.73
C THR A 61 21.20 6.40 21.26
N GLU A 62 21.89 5.69 22.14
CA GLU A 62 22.47 4.37 21.84
C GLU A 62 21.38 3.34 21.47
N ASN A 63 20.19 3.42 22.07
CA ASN A 63 19.13 2.43 21.94
C ASN A 63 17.77 3.03 21.53
N SER A 64 17.71 4.31 21.19
CA SER A 64 16.43 4.98 20.91
C SER A 64 16.52 5.96 19.76
N LEU A 65 15.39 6.15 19.10
CA LEU A 65 15.09 7.30 18.28
C LEU A 65 14.53 8.41 19.17
N VAL A 66 14.94 9.66 18.96
CA VAL A 66 14.41 10.82 19.67
C VAL A 66 13.74 11.74 18.65
N VAL A 67 12.45 12.00 18.83
CA VAL A 67 11.69 12.91 17.96
C VAL A 67 10.95 13.93 18.82
N ASP A 68 11.24 15.21 18.64
CA ASP A 68 10.68 16.32 19.41
C ASP A 68 10.83 16.14 20.94
N GLY A 69 11.96 15.57 21.35
CA GLY A 69 12.28 15.28 22.75
C GLY A 69 11.63 14.01 23.30
N LYS A 70 10.76 13.33 22.53
CA LYS A 70 10.19 12.03 22.90
C LYS A 70 11.14 10.91 22.47
N GLU A 71 11.52 10.08 23.43
CA GLU A 71 12.37 8.91 23.22
C GLU A 71 11.53 7.68 22.88
N ILE A 72 11.88 6.98 21.79
CA ILE A 72 11.21 5.78 21.29
C ILE A 72 12.25 4.67 21.21
N THR A 73 12.09 3.63 22.02
CA THR A 73 13.05 2.53 22.10
C THR A 73 13.13 1.77 20.79
N ILE A 74 14.36 1.48 20.33
CA ILE A 74 14.65 0.64 19.17
C ILE A 74 15.16 -0.71 19.67
N TYR A 75 14.39 -1.74 19.39
CA TYR A 75 14.78 -3.14 19.56
C TYR A 75 15.55 -3.62 18.34
N LYS A 76 16.45 -4.59 18.54
CA LYS A 76 17.28 -5.20 17.48
C LYS A 76 17.08 -6.70 17.48
N GLU A 77 15.81 -7.12 17.52
CA GLU A 77 15.45 -8.53 17.68
C GLU A 77 15.06 -9.12 16.31
N PRO A 78 15.78 -10.11 15.81
CA PRO A 78 15.47 -10.75 14.53
C PRO A 78 14.24 -11.67 14.60
N ASP A 79 13.93 -12.23 15.79
CA ASP A 79 12.76 -13.07 16.00
C ASP A 79 11.66 -12.30 16.74
N ALA A 80 10.57 -12.03 16.02
CA ALA A 80 9.46 -11.24 16.57
C ALA A 80 8.79 -11.86 17.81
N SER A 81 8.94 -13.17 18.04
CA SER A 81 8.39 -13.83 19.23
C SER A 81 9.09 -13.43 20.54
N ASN A 82 10.30 -12.88 20.45
CA ASN A 82 11.09 -12.41 21.60
C ASN A 82 10.86 -10.91 21.90
N LEU A 83 10.04 -10.22 21.10
CA LEU A 83 9.78 -8.81 21.29
C LEU A 83 8.86 -8.57 22.51
N PRO A 84 9.09 -7.51 23.32
CA PRO A 84 8.37 -7.31 24.57
C PRO A 84 6.99 -6.65 24.37
N TRP A 85 6.20 -7.10 23.38
CA TRP A 85 4.93 -6.47 23.06
C TRP A 85 3.93 -6.52 24.22
N LYS A 86 3.92 -7.63 24.97
CA LYS A 86 3.08 -7.78 26.16
C LYS A 86 3.43 -6.78 27.26
N GLU A 87 4.72 -6.62 27.56
CA GLU A 87 5.23 -5.73 28.59
C GLU A 87 4.95 -4.26 28.26
N LEU A 88 5.04 -3.95 26.95
CA LEU A 88 4.78 -2.62 26.41
C LEU A 88 3.28 -2.36 26.18
N ASN A 89 2.40 -3.33 26.41
CA ASN A 89 0.97 -3.25 26.13
C ASN A 89 0.71 -2.76 24.70
N ILE A 90 1.30 -3.42 23.69
CA ILE A 90 1.13 -3.04 22.29
C ILE A 90 -0.24 -3.49 21.78
N ASP A 91 -1.07 -2.53 21.41
CA ASP A 91 -2.39 -2.78 20.83
C ASP A 91 -2.30 -3.23 19.38
N LEU A 92 -1.37 -2.64 18.62
CA LEU A 92 -1.21 -2.93 17.20
C LEU A 92 0.27 -2.90 16.79
N VAL A 93 0.67 -3.89 15.98
CA VAL A 93 1.96 -3.91 15.29
C VAL A 93 1.75 -3.61 13.80
N LEU A 94 2.48 -2.63 13.27
CA LEU A 94 2.64 -2.43 11.85
C LEU A 94 3.87 -3.19 11.37
N GLU A 95 3.65 -4.29 10.64
CA GLU A 95 4.70 -5.17 10.14
C GLU A 95 5.23 -4.68 8.78
N CYS A 96 6.44 -4.14 8.76
CA CYS A 96 7.06 -3.50 7.60
C CYS A 96 8.39 -4.15 7.16
N THR A 97 8.76 -5.33 7.72
CA THR A 97 10.02 -6.01 7.36
C THR A 97 9.96 -6.74 6.03
N GLY A 98 8.76 -7.17 5.62
CA GLY A 98 8.56 -8.08 4.50
C GLY A 98 8.94 -9.55 4.78
N PHE A 99 9.26 -9.91 6.03
CA PHE A 99 9.55 -11.30 6.44
C PHE A 99 8.32 -12.04 6.96
N TYR A 100 7.44 -11.36 7.67
CA TYR A 100 6.26 -11.93 8.32
C TYR A 100 5.01 -11.81 7.42
N THR A 101 5.13 -12.21 6.16
CA THR A 101 4.10 -12.06 5.11
C THR A 101 3.18 -13.26 4.97
N SER A 102 2.88 -13.95 6.07
CA SER A 102 1.84 -14.99 6.16
C SER A 102 1.26 -15.01 7.56
N LYS A 103 0.03 -15.51 7.71
CA LYS A 103 -0.63 -15.61 9.03
C LYS A 103 0.21 -16.37 10.04
N ALA A 104 0.76 -17.53 9.63
CA ALA A 104 1.59 -18.35 10.49
C ALA A 104 2.85 -17.63 10.98
N LYS A 105 3.51 -16.84 10.13
CA LYS A 105 4.68 -16.06 10.54
C LYS A 105 4.30 -14.87 11.42
N ALA A 106 3.27 -14.11 11.02
CA ALA A 106 2.82 -12.93 11.74
C ALA A 106 2.23 -13.28 13.13
N GLN A 107 1.85 -14.54 13.35
CA GLN A 107 1.42 -15.06 14.64
C GLN A 107 2.48 -14.82 15.74
N ALA A 108 3.76 -14.78 15.40
CA ALA A 108 4.86 -14.48 16.33
C ALA A 108 4.64 -13.14 17.09
N HIS A 109 4.08 -12.13 16.44
CA HIS A 109 3.76 -10.87 17.12
C HIS A 109 2.62 -11.00 18.13
N LEU A 110 1.61 -11.81 17.81
CA LEU A 110 0.50 -12.09 18.73
C LEU A 110 0.99 -12.94 19.92
N ASP A 111 1.90 -13.89 19.67
CA ASP A 111 2.49 -14.73 20.71
C ASP A 111 3.39 -13.89 21.64
N ALA A 112 4.06 -12.88 21.11
CA ALA A 112 4.79 -11.86 21.86
C ALA A 112 3.88 -10.90 22.66
N GLY A 113 2.56 -10.96 22.45
CA GLY A 113 1.57 -10.22 23.22
C GLY A 113 0.96 -9.00 22.56
N ALA A 114 1.18 -8.78 21.27
CA ALA A 114 0.47 -7.75 20.52
C ALA A 114 -1.03 -8.04 20.39
N GLY A 115 -1.86 -7.00 20.40
CA GLY A 115 -3.30 -7.12 20.18
C GLY A 115 -3.66 -7.51 18.76
N LYS A 116 -3.18 -6.74 17.78
CA LYS A 116 -3.43 -6.91 16.34
C LYS A 116 -2.16 -6.70 15.54
N VAL A 117 -2.15 -7.19 14.28
CA VAL A 117 -1.02 -7.05 13.33
C VAL A 117 -1.56 -6.62 11.97
N LEU A 118 -1.06 -5.51 11.44
CA LEU A 118 -1.27 -5.09 10.06
C LEU A 118 0.02 -5.31 9.26
N ILE A 119 -0.05 -6.19 8.26
CA ILE A 119 1.10 -6.52 7.40
C ILE A 119 1.14 -5.56 6.22
N SER A 120 2.23 -4.83 6.05
CA SER A 120 2.45 -3.87 4.96
C SER A 120 2.91 -4.53 3.65
N ALA A 121 2.34 -5.67 3.32
CA ALA A 121 2.67 -6.43 2.11
C ALA A 121 1.52 -7.36 1.73
N PRO A 122 1.45 -7.83 0.47
CA PRO A 122 0.62 -8.96 0.12
C PRO A 122 1.01 -10.15 1.00
N ALA A 123 0.05 -10.76 1.63
CA ALA A 123 0.21 -11.92 2.48
C ALA A 123 -0.76 -13.03 2.04
N GLY A 124 -0.56 -14.26 2.48
CA GLY A 124 -1.32 -15.43 2.01
C GLY A 124 -2.85 -15.26 1.95
N ASN A 125 -3.55 -16.27 1.49
CA ASN A 125 -5.02 -16.25 1.36
C ASN A 125 -5.74 -16.74 2.63
N ASP A 126 -5.00 -16.94 3.71
CA ASP A 126 -5.48 -17.43 5.02
C ASP A 126 -5.81 -16.29 6.00
N MET A 127 -5.80 -15.06 5.53
CA MET A 127 -6.20 -13.84 6.23
C MET A 127 -6.87 -12.85 5.29
N LYS A 128 -7.59 -11.87 5.84
CA LYS A 128 -8.19 -10.82 5.02
C LYS A 128 -7.12 -9.91 4.42
N THR A 129 -7.30 -9.61 3.13
CA THR A 129 -6.54 -8.59 2.40
C THR A 129 -7.43 -7.37 2.24
N ILE A 130 -7.00 -6.25 2.79
CA ILE A 130 -7.80 -5.03 2.88
C ILE A 130 -7.22 -3.93 1.99
N VAL A 131 -8.12 -3.32 1.23
CA VAL A 131 -7.94 -2.02 0.59
C VAL A 131 -8.97 -1.07 1.19
N TYR A 132 -8.49 -0.06 1.92
CA TYR A 132 -9.37 0.92 2.54
C TYR A 132 -10.18 1.67 1.48
N GLY A 133 -11.46 1.92 1.76
CA GLY A 133 -12.40 2.51 0.80
C GLY A 133 -13.02 1.50 -0.18
N VAL A 134 -12.59 0.21 -0.15
CA VAL A 134 -13.15 -0.84 -1.01
C VAL A 134 -13.79 -1.96 -0.19
N ASN A 135 -13.04 -2.57 0.72
CA ASN A 135 -13.54 -3.72 1.50
C ASN A 135 -13.20 -3.65 3.00
N HIS A 136 -12.77 -2.50 3.52
CA HIS A 136 -12.38 -2.36 4.93
C HIS A 136 -13.54 -2.63 5.91
N GLU A 137 -14.79 -2.37 5.50
CA GLU A 137 -15.99 -2.66 6.28
C GLU A 137 -16.23 -4.16 6.51
N THR A 138 -15.52 -5.03 5.80
CA THR A 138 -15.57 -6.48 6.04
C THR A 138 -14.79 -6.91 7.27
N LEU A 139 -13.95 -6.01 7.84
CA LEU A 139 -13.19 -6.30 9.06
C LEU A 139 -14.11 -6.43 10.26
N THR A 140 -13.73 -7.33 11.15
CA THR A 140 -14.38 -7.57 12.43
C THR A 140 -13.34 -7.54 13.56
N PRO A 141 -13.74 -7.42 14.86
CA PRO A 141 -12.80 -7.44 15.98
C PRO A 141 -11.91 -8.70 16.05
N GLU A 142 -12.38 -9.82 15.48
CA GLU A 142 -11.69 -11.11 15.45
C GLU A 142 -10.55 -11.15 14.42
N ASP A 143 -10.52 -10.21 13.48
CA ASP A 143 -9.49 -10.11 12.45
C ASP A 143 -8.20 -9.50 13.04
N ARG A 144 -7.44 -10.35 13.75
CA ARG A 144 -6.25 -9.90 14.47
C ARG A 144 -5.00 -9.78 13.58
N ILE A 145 -4.93 -10.50 12.47
CA ILE A 145 -3.84 -10.43 11.49
C ILE A 145 -4.46 -10.11 10.13
N VAL A 146 -4.04 -8.99 9.54
CA VAL A 146 -4.62 -8.45 8.31
C VAL A 146 -3.50 -8.04 7.35
N SER A 147 -3.70 -8.27 6.06
CA SER A 147 -2.83 -7.76 5.00
C SER A 147 -3.35 -6.43 4.46
N GLY A 148 -2.52 -5.39 4.40
CA GLY A 148 -2.79 -4.12 3.72
C GLY A 148 -2.59 -4.19 2.20
N ALA A 149 -2.50 -5.38 1.61
CA ALA A 149 -2.26 -5.59 0.18
C ALA A 149 -0.93 -4.99 -0.31
N SER A 150 -0.82 -4.67 -1.60
CA SER A 150 0.30 -3.94 -2.20
C SER A 150 -0.10 -2.52 -2.59
N CYS A 151 0.89 -1.65 -2.84
CA CYS A 151 0.64 -0.32 -3.40
C CYS A 151 -0.15 -0.37 -4.71
N THR A 152 0.20 -1.30 -5.59
CA THR A 152 -0.49 -1.53 -6.86
C THR A 152 -1.94 -1.99 -6.66
N THR A 153 -2.20 -2.89 -5.70
CA THR A 153 -3.56 -3.34 -5.39
C THR A 153 -4.40 -2.20 -4.81
N ASN A 154 -3.80 -1.35 -3.97
CA ASN A 154 -4.49 -0.18 -3.41
C ASN A 154 -4.83 0.88 -4.46
N CYS A 155 -4.06 0.96 -5.55
CA CYS A 155 -4.39 1.82 -6.69
C CYS A 155 -5.47 1.18 -7.58
N LEU A 156 -5.33 -0.10 -7.90
CA LEU A 156 -6.22 -0.79 -8.83
C LEU A 156 -7.64 -0.96 -8.28
N ALA A 157 -7.78 -1.36 -7.02
CA ALA A 157 -9.07 -1.82 -6.49
C ALA A 157 -10.17 -0.75 -6.50
N PRO A 158 -9.94 0.50 -6.07
CA PRO A 158 -10.97 1.54 -6.13
C PRO A 158 -11.43 1.81 -7.57
N MET A 159 -10.48 1.96 -8.50
CA MET A 159 -10.78 2.22 -9.91
C MET A 159 -11.53 1.04 -10.57
N ALA A 160 -11.10 -0.19 -10.31
CA ALA A 160 -11.73 -1.38 -10.84
C ALA A 160 -13.14 -1.61 -10.27
N LYS A 161 -13.34 -1.28 -8.99
CA LYS A 161 -14.66 -1.30 -8.34
C LYS A 161 -15.59 -0.31 -9.01
N ALA A 162 -15.19 0.96 -9.10
CA ALA A 162 -15.99 2.03 -9.71
C ALA A 162 -16.36 1.69 -11.17
N LEU A 163 -15.43 1.12 -11.94
CA LEU A 163 -15.69 0.69 -13.33
C LEU A 163 -16.69 -0.47 -13.38
N ASN A 164 -16.56 -1.47 -12.51
CA ASN A 164 -17.46 -2.63 -12.46
C ASN A 164 -18.86 -2.26 -11.97
N ASP A 165 -18.97 -1.29 -11.06
CA ASP A 165 -20.24 -0.76 -10.56
C ASP A 165 -20.96 0.07 -11.65
N TYR A 166 -20.17 0.79 -12.47
CA TYR A 166 -20.72 1.49 -13.65
C TYR A 166 -21.24 0.52 -14.71
N ARG A 167 -20.44 -0.48 -15.10
CA ARG A 167 -20.81 -1.55 -16.06
C ARG A 167 -20.01 -2.80 -15.78
N GLU A 168 -20.64 -3.97 -15.93
CA GLU A 168 -20.00 -5.27 -15.70
C GLU A 168 -18.69 -5.43 -16.47
N VAL A 169 -17.59 -5.56 -15.76
CA VAL A 169 -16.28 -5.93 -16.32
C VAL A 169 -16.29 -7.43 -16.63
N ARG A 170 -16.07 -7.78 -17.90
CA ARG A 170 -16.00 -9.18 -18.37
C ARG A 170 -14.58 -9.72 -18.29
N THR A 171 -13.66 -8.98 -18.82
CA THR A 171 -12.22 -9.28 -18.84
C THR A 171 -11.45 -7.98 -18.86
N GLY A 172 -10.18 -8.02 -18.50
CA GLY A 172 -9.31 -6.86 -18.62
C GLY A 172 -7.85 -7.21 -18.43
N PHE A 173 -7.00 -6.34 -18.92
CA PHE A 173 -5.55 -6.38 -18.72
C PHE A 173 -5.11 -5.13 -17.98
N MET A 174 -4.19 -5.27 -17.06
CA MET A 174 -3.59 -4.18 -16.30
C MET A 174 -2.10 -4.02 -16.65
N THR A 175 -1.58 -2.84 -17.04
CA THR A 175 -0.15 -2.52 -17.15
C THR A 175 0.23 -1.49 -16.09
N THR A 176 1.17 -1.79 -15.20
CA THR A 176 1.73 -0.78 -14.29
C THR A 176 3.11 -0.34 -14.76
N ILE A 177 3.32 0.98 -14.81
CA ILE A 177 4.63 1.59 -14.98
C ILE A 177 5.05 2.04 -13.59
N HIS A 178 5.93 1.27 -12.96
CA HIS A 178 6.24 1.40 -11.54
C HIS A 178 7.63 1.97 -11.33
N ALA A 179 7.76 2.95 -10.42
CA ALA A 179 9.07 3.39 -9.96
C ALA A 179 9.87 2.21 -9.39
N TYR A 180 11.18 2.17 -9.63
CA TYR A 180 12.01 1.12 -9.05
C TYR A 180 12.05 1.21 -7.52
N THR A 181 12.21 0.07 -6.88
CA THR A 181 12.19 -0.07 -5.42
C THR A 181 13.45 -0.77 -4.93
N GLY A 182 13.66 -0.84 -3.61
CA GLY A 182 14.78 -1.54 -2.99
C GLY A 182 14.93 -3.02 -3.37
N ASN A 183 13.93 -3.61 -4.03
CA ASN A 183 14.01 -4.97 -4.57
C ASN A 183 14.75 -5.07 -5.91
N GLN A 184 15.11 -3.94 -6.54
CA GLN A 184 15.88 -3.88 -7.77
C GLN A 184 17.32 -3.49 -7.45
N LYS A 185 18.25 -3.91 -8.31
CA LYS A 185 19.67 -3.64 -8.11
C LYS A 185 20.04 -2.25 -8.65
N ILE A 186 20.93 -1.54 -7.95
CA ILE A 186 21.48 -0.27 -8.43
C ILE A 186 22.35 -0.51 -9.67
N LEU A 187 23.27 -1.48 -9.59
CA LEU A 187 24.09 -2.01 -10.69
C LEU A 187 23.78 -3.48 -10.91
N ASP A 188 24.20 -4.06 -12.04
CA ASP A 188 24.03 -5.48 -12.33
C ASP A 188 24.65 -6.32 -11.20
N ALA A 189 23.81 -7.10 -10.51
CA ALA A 189 24.22 -7.95 -9.39
C ALA A 189 23.24 -9.13 -9.21
N PRO A 190 23.71 -10.27 -8.69
CA PRO A 190 22.85 -11.42 -8.44
C PRO A 190 21.63 -11.05 -7.56
N ASP A 191 20.47 -11.58 -7.92
CA ASP A 191 19.26 -11.51 -7.11
C ASP A 191 18.89 -12.90 -6.55
N LYS A 192 18.24 -12.94 -5.40
CA LYS A 192 17.79 -14.19 -4.79
C LYS A 192 16.72 -14.86 -5.65
N GLY A 193 16.88 -16.18 -5.90
CA GLY A 193 15.92 -16.98 -6.65
C GLY A 193 15.95 -16.74 -8.17
N ASP A 194 17.14 -16.44 -8.74
CA ASP A 194 17.41 -16.37 -10.19
C ASP A 194 16.46 -15.42 -10.96
N LYS A 195 16.12 -14.30 -10.35
CA LYS A 195 15.29 -13.27 -10.99
C LYS A 195 16.14 -12.42 -11.94
N PHE A 196 16.52 -12.98 -13.08
CA PHE A 196 17.48 -12.40 -14.05
C PHE A 196 17.19 -10.93 -14.39
N ARG A 197 15.95 -10.56 -14.69
CA ARG A 197 15.60 -9.18 -15.03
C ARG A 197 15.77 -8.21 -13.87
N ARG A 198 15.47 -8.62 -12.63
CA ARG A 198 15.65 -7.80 -11.43
C ARG A 198 17.13 -7.68 -11.00
N SER A 199 18.00 -8.52 -11.54
CA SER A 199 19.46 -8.46 -11.35
C SER A 199 20.11 -7.32 -12.16
N ARG A 200 19.37 -6.64 -13.04
CA ARG A 200 19.88 -5.56 -13.88
C ARG A 200 19.69 -4.21 -13.19
N ALA A 201 20.58 -3.25 -13.56
CA ALA A 201 20.59 -1.89 -13.01
C ALA A 201 19.26 -1.16 -13.22
N ALA A 202 18.61 -0.76 -12.14
CA ALA A 202 17.26 -0.21 -12.14
C ALA A 202 17.15 1.15 -12.83
N ALA A 203 18.12 2.06 -12.59
CA ALA A 203 18.06 3.44 -13.06
C ALA A 203 18.18 3.60 -14.59
N ILE A 204 18.72 2.61 -15.29
CA ILE A 204 18.97 2.65 -16.73
C ILE A 204 18.20 1.62 -17.54
N ASN A 205 17.34 0.83 -16.88
CA ASN A 205 16.56 -0.22 -17.52
C ASN A 205 15.07 -0.12 -17.17
N ILE A 206 14.21 -0.32 -18.17
CA ILE A 206 12.84 -0.73 -17.97
C ILE A 206 12.87 -2.24 -17.75
N VAL A 207 12.45 -2.70 -16.56
CA VAL A 207 12.53 -4.11 -16.14
C VAL A 207 11.14 -4.75 -16.17
N PRO A 208 10.78 -5.51 -17.23
CA PRO A 208 9.52 -6.25 -17.25
C PRO A 208 9.48 -7.26 -16.10
N THR A 209 8.44 -7.19 -15.29
CA THR A 209 8.26 -8.09 -14.15
C THR A 209 6.79 -8.40 -13.93
N THR A 210 6.49 -9.46 -13.22
CA THR A 210 5.12 -9.81 -12.83
C THR A 210 4.74 -9.10 -11.54
N THR A 211 3.45 -8.85 -11.36
CA THR A 211 2.86 -8.37 -10.10
C THR A 211 1.78 -9.33 -9.63
N GLY A 212 1.69 -9.53 -8.32
CA GLY A 212 0.60 -10.30 -7.71
C GLY A 212 -0.70 -9.50 -7.53
N ALA A 213 -0.74 -8.23 -7.93
CA ALA A 213 -1.91 -7.37 -7.73
C ALA A 213 -3.17 -7.91 -8.42
N ALA A 214 -3.03 -8.49 -9.61
CA ALA A 214 -4.13 -9.09 -10.34
C ALA A 214 -4.75 -10.31 -9.64
N GLN A 215 -3.93 -11.13 -8.99
CA GLN A 215 -4.42 -12.24 -8.19
C GLN A 215 -5.05 -11.75 -6.88
N ALA A 216 -4.46 -10.70 -6.30
CA ALA A 216 -4.94 -10.10 -5.06
C ALA A 216 -6.30 -9.38 -5.21
N ILE A 217 -6.65 -8.92 -6.42
CA ILE A 217 -7.94 -8.22 -6.64
C ILE A 217 -9.13 -9.09 -6.30
N GLY A 218 -9.09 -10.38 -6.59
CA GLY A 218 -10.17 -11.32 -6.25
C GLY A 218 -10.36 -11.53 -4.75
N ASN A 219 -9.33 -11.27 -3.93
CA ASN A 219 -9.44 -11.29 -2.47
C ASN A 219 -10.08 -10.01 -1.91
N VAL A 220 -10.05 -8.91 -2.69
CA VAL A 220 -10.58 -7.59 -2.32
C VAL A 220 -11.98 -7.38 -2.92
N ILE A 221 -12.16 -7.77 -4.18
CA ILE A 221 -13.41 -7.66 -4.94
C ILE A 221 -13.69 -9.03 -5.58
N PRO A 222 -14.45 -9.93 -4.91
CA PRO A 222 -14.68 -11.30 -5.36
C PRO A 222 -15.26 -11.41 -6.77
N GLU A 223 -16.09 -10.46 -7.19
CA GLU A 223 -16.73 -10.41 -8.52
C GLU A 223 -15.71 -10.22 -9.65
N LEU A 224 -14.53 -9.70 -9.35
CA LEU A 224 -13.44 -9.50 -10.29
C LEU A 224 -12.38 -10.62 -10.26
N ALA A 225 -12.60 -11.67 -9.48
CA ALA A 225 -11.70 -12.81 -9.42
C ALA A 225 -11.50 -13.43 -10.81
N GLY A 226 -10.24 -13.54 -11.25
CA GLY A 226 -9.88 -14.10 -12.57
C GLY A 226 -10.20 -13.22 -13.79
N LYS A 227 -10.78 -12.03 -13.61
CA LYS A 227 -11.16 -11.15 -14.72
C LYS A 227 -10.09 -10.12 -15.06
N LEU A 228 -9.22 -9.73 -14.14
CA LEU A 228 -8.29 -8.61 -14.29
C LEU A 228 -6.82 -9.01 -14.11
N ILE A 229 -6.01 -8.36 -14.91
CA ILE A 229 -4.55 -8.51 -14.86
C ILE A 229 -3.87 -7.17 -15.22
N ILE A 230 -3.82 -6.03 -14.35
CA ILE A 230 -2.95 -4.84 -14.65
C ILE A 230 -3.41 -3.43 -14.13
N THR A 231 -2.58 -2.15 -13.94
CA THR A 231 -2.99 -0.81 -13.40
C THR A 231 -3.24 0.32 -14.41
N ILE A 232 -2.82 0.25 -15.67
CA ILE A 232 -3.62 0.82 -16.76
C ILE A 232 -4.63 -0.28 -17.01
N LEU A 233 -5.90 -0.02 -16.82
CA LEU A 233 -6.91 -1.04 -17.00
C LEU A 233 -7.50 -0.92 -18.40
N ASP A 234 -7.09 -1.81 -19.30
CA ASP A 234 -7.79 -2.07 -20.53
C ASP A 234 -8.83 -3.16 -20.26
N ALA A 235 -10.12 -2.83 -20.31
CA ALA A 235 -11.19 -3.73 -19.93
C ALA A 235 -12.26 -3.85 -21.01
N THR A 236 -12.84 -5.05 -21.11
CA THR A 236 -14.05 -5.28 -21.89
C THR A 236 -15.26 -5.16 -20.98
N LEU A 237 -16.13 -4.22 -21.26
CA LEU A 237 -17.40 -4.00 -20.55
C LEU A 237 -18.56 -4.61 -21.32
N LYS A 238 -19.52 -5.14 -20.57
CA LYS A 238 -20.84 -5.49 -21.08
C LYS A 238 -21.85 -4.42 -20.67
N ASP A 239 -22.46 -3.80 -21.65
CA ASP A 239 -23.53 -2.82 -21.43
C ASP A 239 -24.79 -3.14 -22.24
N PRO A 240 -25.82 -3.74 -21.60
CA PRO A 240 -27.09 -4.04 -22.29
C PRO A 240 -27.83 -2.81 -22.82
N THR A 241 -27.50 -1.62 -22.31
CA THR A 241 -28.13 -0.36 -22.73
C THR A 241 -27.41 0.32 -23.90
N ASP A 242 -26.23 -0.21 -24.28
CA ASP A 242 -25.39 0.27 -25.39
C ASP A 242 -25.05 1.78 -25.28
N SER A 243 -24.73 2.26 -24.07
CA SER A 243 -24.62 3.68 -23.70
C SER A 243 -23.28 4.08 -23.06
N VAL A 244 -22.24 3.21 -23.12
CA VAL A 244 -20.92 3.56 -22.58
C VAL A 244 -20.30 4.69 -23.37
N THR A 245 -19.89 5.75 -22.67
CA THR A 245 -19.14 6.89 -23.21
C THR A 245 -17.99 7.26 -22.26
N VAL A 246 -17.02 8.03 -22.75
CA VAL A 246 -15.91 8.57 -21.93
C VAL A 246 -16.48 9.44 -20.80
N GLU A 247 -17.45 10.32 -21.12
CA GLU A 247 -18.11 11.20 -20.16
C GLU A 247 -18.86 10.40 -19.09
N GLY A 248 -19.52 9.31 -19.48
CA GLY A 248 -20.23 8.43 -18.56
C GLY A 248 -19.28 7.68 -17.61
N ILE A 249 -18.14 7.19 -18.10
CA ILE A 249 -17.09 6.59 -17.28
C ILE A 249 -16.53 7.63 -16.32
N ASN A 250 -16.12 8.80 -16.82
CA ASN A 250 -15.53 9.86 -15.99
C ASN A 250 -16.51 10.35 -14.92
N ALA A 251 -17.80 10.48 -15.24
CA ALA A 251 -18.82 10.84 -14.28
C ALA A 251 -18.99 9.77 -13.18
N ALA A 252 -18.98 8.49 -13.55
CA ALA A 252 -19.04 7.39 -12.59
C ALA A 252 -17.82 7.37 -11.66
N MET A 253 -16.61 7.54 -12.20
CA MET A 253 -15.39 7.63 -11.40
C MET A 253 -15.42 8.84 -10.44
N LYS A 254 -15.90 9.99 -10.91
CA LYS A 254 -16.05 11.21 -10.10
C LYS A 254 -17.04 11.03 -8.95
N ALA A 255 -18.11 10.28 -9.18
CA ALA A 255 -19.14 10.00 -8.17
C ALA A 255 -18.60 9.10 -7.02
N GLU A 256 -17.62 8.25 -7.29
CA GLU A 256 -16.98 7.35 -6.30
C GLU A 256 -15.80 8.01 -5.55
N GLN A 257 -15.53 9.29 -5.81
CA GLN A 257 -14.46 10.04 -5.16
C GLN A 257 -14.63 10.06 -3.64
N ASN A 258 -13.54 9.78 -2.93
CA ASN A 258 -13.46 9.78 -1.48
C ASN A 258 -12.00 10.01 -1.01
N GLU A 259 -11.73 9.90 0.27
CA GLU A 259 -10.36 10.07 0.81
C GLU A 259 -9.31 9.07 0.29
N SER A 260 -9.74 7.91 -0.25
CA SER A 260 -8.88 6.87 -0.81
C SER A 260 -8.81 6.91 -2.33
N PHE A 261 -9.84 7.40 -3.00
CA PHE A 261 -9.97 7.45 -4.45
C PHE A 261 -10.18 8.88 -4.91
N GLY A 262 -9.13 9.47 -5.50
CA GLY A 262 -9.15 10.82 -6.04
C GLY A 262 -9.52 10.85 -7.52
N TYR A 263 -9.87 12.04 -8.01
CA TYR A 263 -10.24 12.31 -9.40
C TYR A 263 -9.48 13.53 -9.91
N ASN A 264 -8.88 13.43 -11.09
CA ASN A 264 -8.08 14.47 -11.73
C ASN A 264 -8.52 14.73 -13.16
N GLU A 265 -8.57 16.02 -13.54
CA GLU A 265 -8.88 16.53 -14.88
C GLU A 265 -7.71 17.32 -15.51
N ASP A 266 -6.58 17.45 -14.80
CA ASP A 266 -5.39 18.13 -15.28
C ASP A 266 -4.43 17.16 -15.98
N GLU A 267 -3.64 17.66 -16.93
CA GLU A 267 -2.57 16.91 -17.60
C GLU A 267 -1.33 16.78 -16.69
N ILE A 268 -1.40 15.86 -15.71
CA ILE A 268 -0.33 15.63 -14.72
C ILE A 268 0.69 14.60 -15.21
N VAL A 269 1.88 14.64 -14.57
CA VAL A 269 2.97 13.70 -14.79
C VAL A 269 3.41 13.04 -13.48
N SER A 270 4.28 12.05 -13.55
CA SER A 270 4.65 11.19 -12.41
C SER A 270 5.21 11.94 -11.20
N THR A 271 5.83 13.11 -11.37
CA THR A 271 6.35 13.89 -10.25
C THR A 271 5.27 14.63 -9.47
N ASP A 272 4.13 14.90 -10.09
CA ASP A 272 3.01 15.62 -9.45
C ASP A 272 2.27 14.75 -8.41
N VAL A 273 2.45 13.44 -8.48
CA VAL A 273 1.80 12.49 -7.55
C VAL A 273 2.69 12.09 -6.37
N ILE A 274 3.94 12.58 -6.31
CA ILE A 274 4.83 12.31 -5.18
C ILE A 274 4.26 12.94 -3.91
N GLY A 275 4.15 12.14 -2.87
CA GLY A 275 3.63 12.58 -1.57
C GLY A 275 2.10 12.63 -1.47
N MET A 276 1.36 12.27 -2.52
CA MET A 276 -0.10 12.29 -2.45
C MET A 276 -0.66 11.22 -1.51
N SER A 277 -1.83 11.51 -0.91
CA SER A 277 -2.47 10.63 0.08
C SER A 277 -3.56 9.72 -0.48
N TYR A 278 -4.03 9.94 -1.71
CA TYR A 278 -4.98 9.01 -2.34
C TYR A 278 -4.30 7.69 -2.61
N GLY A 279 -4.97 6.57 -2.33
CA GLY A 279 -4.52 5.24 -2.73
C GLY A 279 -4.49 5.08 -4.25
N SER A 280 -5.42 5.74 -4.93
CA SER A 280 -5.61 5.77 -6.37
C SER A 280 -6.11 7.15 -6.80
N LEU A 281 -5.45 7.80 -7.75
CA LEU A 281 -5.88 9.06 -8.35
C LEU A 281 -6.26 8.80 -9.80
N PHE A 282 -7.55 8.75 -10.07
CA PHE A 282 -8.08 8.55 -11.42
C PHE A 282 -7.75 9.73 -12.33
N ASP A 283 -7.29 9.43 -13.55
CA ASP A 283 -6.93 10.41 -14.57
C ASP A 283 -7.99 10.44 -15.68
N ALA A 284 -8.91 11.40 -15.61
CA ALA A 284 -9.99 11.55 -16.57
C ALA A 284 -9.51 11.91 -17.98
N THR A 285 -8.29 12.47 -18.11
CA THR A 285 -7.71 12.87 -19.40
C THR A 285 -7.27 11.67 -20.23
N GLN A 286 -7.10 10.49 -19.61
CA GLN A 286 -6.60 9.27 -20.24
C GLN A 286 -7.69 8.22 -20.50
N THR A 287 -8.96 8.55 -20.24
CA THR A 287 -10.08 7.63 -20.47
C THR A 287 -10.34 7.45 -21.96
N LEU A 288 -10.41 6.19 -22.39
CA LEU A 288 -10.81 5.83 -23.75
C LEU A 288 -12.00 4.85 -23.69
N ALA A 289 -12.91 4.96 -24.64
CA ALA A 289 -14.02 4.03 -24.81
C ALA A 289 -14.30 3.79 -26.29
N GLN A 290 -14.38 2.54 -26.69
CA GLN A 290 -14.68 2.14 -28.06
C GLN A 290 -15.68 0.99 -28.07
N ARG A 291 -16.77 1.14 -28.85
CA ARG A 291 -17.70 0.05 -29.11
C ARG A 291 -17.05 -0.98 -30.03
N CYS A 292 -16.98 -2.24 -29.61
CA CYS A 292 -16.38 -3.32 -30.41
C CYS A 292 -17.36 -4.45 -30.78
N GLY A 293 -18.61 -4.36 -30.31
CA GLY A 293 -19.66 -5.32 -30.63
C GLY A 293 -21.03 -4.87 -30.12
N THR A 294 -22.05 -5.72 -30.28
CA THR A 294 -23.36 -5.45 -29.67
C THR A 294 -23.27 -5.55 -28.17
N ASN A 295 -23.55 -4.44 -27.48
CA ASN A 295 -23.47 -4.33 -26.01
C ASN A 295 -22.06 -4.61 -25.44
N ILE A 296 -21.01 -4.49 -26.25
CA ILE A 296 -19.62 -4.75 -25.84
C ILE A 296 -18.75 -3.54 -26.16
N TYR A 297 -18.02 -3.10 -25.16
CA TYR A 297 -17.09 -1.96 -25.24
C TYR A 297 -15.70 -2.34 -24.74
N GLU A 298 -14.69 -1.87 -25.44
CA GLU A 298 -13.33 -1.82 -24.93
C GLU A 298 -13.07 -0.45 -24.34
N VAL A 299 -12.57 -0.40 -23.12
CA VAL A 299 -12.29 0.83 -22.40
C VAL A 299 -10.89 0.80 -21.81
N ARG A 300 -10.27 1.97 -21.76
CA ARG A 300 -9.04 2.20 -20.99
C ARG A 300 -9.31 3.22 -19.90
N VAL A 301 -8.91 2.91 -18.70
CA VAL A 301 -8.90 3.81 -17.56
C VAL A 301 -7.51 3.80 -16.90
N VAL A 302 -7.08 4.97 -16.41
CA VAL A 302 -5.74 5.18 -15.85
C VAL A 302 -5.86 5.76 -14.46
N SER A 303 -5.03 5.27 -13.53
CA SER A 303 -4.86 5.87 -12.21
C SER A 303 -3.40 5.97 -11.83
N TRP A 304 -3.08 7.07 -11.17
CA TRP A 304 -1.77 7.36 -10.59
C TRP A 304 -1.70 6.93 -9.12
N TYR A 305 -0.51 6.58 -8.66
CA TYR A 305 -0.22 6.35 -7.25
C TYR A 305 1.24 6.61 -6.93
N ASP A 306 1.50 7.24 -5.81
CA ASP A 306 2.81 7.22 -5.17
C ASP A 306 2.98 5.84 -4.50
N ASN A 307 3.92 5.04 -4.98
CA ASN A 307 4.11 3.68 -4.50
C ASN A 307 4.49 3.59 -3.00
N GLU A 308 4.85 4.71 -2.38
CA GLU A 308 5.19 4.82 -0.96
C GLU A 308 4.10 5.58 -0.19
N MET A 309 3.89 6.88 -0.44
CA MET A 309 3.00 7.72 0.37
C MET A 309 1.52 7.38 0.17
N SER A 310 1.06 7.11 -1.06
CA SER A 310 -0.30 6.62 -1.30
C SER A 310 -0.58 5.34 -0.51
N TYR A 311 0.36 4.39 -0.58
CA TYR A 311 0.25 3.12 0.12
C TYR A 311 0.28 3.28 1.64
N VAL A 312 1.19 4.09 2.16
CA VAL A 312 1.26 4.41 3.60
C VAL A 312 -0.02 5.05 4.08
N SER A 313 -0.59 5.99 3.32
CA SER A 313 -1.87 6.62 3.68
C SER A 313 -3.00 5.60 3.80
N GLN A 314 -3.06 4.62 2.90
CA GLN A 314 -4.03 3.52 2.96
C GLN A 314 -3.77 2.59 4.17
N LEU A 315 -2.50 2.29 4.48
CA LEU A 315 -2.15 1.53 5.69
C LEU A 315 -2.60 2.24 6.96
N ILE A 316 -2.37 3.55 7.06
CA ILE A 316 -2.78 4.37 8.21
C ILE A 316 -4.30 4.36 8.38
N ARG A 317 -5.07 4.53 7.28
CA ARG A 317 -6.54 4.43 7.33
C ARG A 317 -7.00 3.04 7.78
N THR A 318 -6.42 1.99 7.22
CA THR A 318 -6.73 0.59 7.61
C THR A 318 -6.36 0.36 9.08
N MET A 319 -5.20 0.83 9.52
CA MET A 319 -4.74 0.75 10.91
C MET A 319 -5.71 1.44 11.87
N THR A 320 -6.12 2.66 11.53
CA THR A 320 -7.08 3.44 12.32
C THR A 320 -8.42 2.74 12.42
N TYR A 321 -8.92 2.18 11.31
CA TYR A 321 -10.16 1.42 11.30
C TYR A 321 -10.05 0.14 12.13
N MET A 322 -8.96 -0.63 12.00
CA MET A 322 -8.71 -1.81 12.84
C MET A 322 -8.67 -1.48 14.34
N ALA A 323 -8.14 -0.33 14.69
CA ALA A 323 -8.06 0.12 16.09
C ALA A 323 -9.42 0.56 16.65
N SER A 324 -10.39 0.91 15.80
CA SER A 324 -11.74 1.28 16.21
C SER A 324 -12.68 0.09 16.42
N LEU A 325 -12.29 -1.10 15.95
CA LEU A 325 -12.98 -2.36 16.15
C LEU A 325 -12.55 -3.06 17.45
#